data_85be4e30dad4226b4c7e5fcfc47c2ce6
#
_entry.id   85be4e30dad4226b4c7e5fcfc47c2ce6
#
_cell.length_a   1.000
_cell.length_b   1.000
_cell.length_c   1.000
_cell.angle_alpha   90.00
_cell.angle_beta   90.00
_cell.angle_gamma   90.00
#
_symmetry.space_group_name_H-M   'P 1'
#
loop_
_entity.id
_entity.type
_entity.pdbx_description
1 polymer ?
#
loop_
_entity_poly.entity_id
_entity_poly.type
_entity_poly.pdbx_seq_one_letter_code
_entity_poly.pdbx_strand_id
1 'polypeptide(L)'
;VATENKILDLSFPAAEDLSNDQYRFVVLNSSGAVRRPDSETEVCLGILQNAPASGEAASVRIMGVSKVQVNATLGIGTFVMQEYVSATDAGKAKTSAGAPAYSRAVIVEASGAEDDLASVLLTSTFPAINDAVASVAVVTTDATADARTYTAAELIGGLILRDPAGGARSDVTPTAAAIVAGIAGAIVSSSFEFTIRNTADAAETITLTAGAGITLSGTMTIAQNNSKRFLAVCTNVGAGTQA
;
A
#
# COMPACT_ATOMS: atom_id res chain seq x y z
N VAL A 1 -26.97 10.55 -17.88
CA VAL A 1 -27.46 9.16 -17.98
C VAL A 1 -26.23 8.27 -18.01
N ALA A 2 -26.10 7.39 -17.01
CA ALA A 2 -24.96 6.47 -16.96
C ALA A 2 -25.00 5.47 -18.13
N THR A 3 -23.90 5.36 -18.87
CA THR A 3 -23.75 4.45 -20.02
C THR A 3 -23.01 3.17 -19.64
N GLU A 4 -23.18 2.16 -20.47
CA GLU A 4 -22.52 0.85 -20.31
C GLU A 4 -21.92 0.38 -21.63
N ASN A 5 -20.75 -0.23 -21.55
CA ASN A 5 -20.11 -0.94 -22.66
C ASN A 5 -19.46 -2.21 -22.15
N LYS A 6 -20.15 -3.33 -22.32
CA LYS A 6 -19.70 -4.64 -21.86
C LYS A 6 -18.55 -5.15 -22.73
N ILE A 7 -17.46 -5.56 -22.06
CA ILE A 7 -16.39 -6.34 -22.66
C ILE A 7 -16.40 -7.77 -22.10
N LEU A 8 -16.41 -7.92 -20.76
CA LEU A 8 -16.41 -9.23 -20.11
C LEU A 8 -17.23 -9.20 -18.83
N ASP A 9 -18.28 -10.03 -18.81
CA ASP A 9 -19.02 -10.38 -17.61
C ASP A 9 -18.79 -11.87 -17.31
N LEU A 10 -18.61 -12.22 -16.05
CA LEU A 10 -18.51 -13.58 -15.56
C LEU A 10 -19.67 -13.89 -14.62
N SER A 11 -20.05 -15.16 -14.53
CA SER A 11 -21.12 -15.63 -13.65
C SER A 11 -20.54 -16.42 -12.47
N PHE A 12 -21.01 -16.09 -11.27
CA PHE A 12 -20.62 -16.70 -10.01
C PHE A 12 -21.86 -17.00 -9.17
N PRO A 13 -21.85 -17.99 -8.24
CA PRO A 13 -22.92 -18.11 -7.26
C PRO A 13 -22.89 -16.90 -6.30
N ALA A 14 -24.06 -16.38 -5.92
CA ALA A 14 -24.19 -15.37 -4.86
C ALA A 14 -24.09 -16.04 -3.49
N ALA A 15 -23.15 -15.60 -2.64
CA ALA A 15 -22.95 -16.16 -1.30
C ALA A 15 -24.03 -15.70 -0.30
N GLU A 16 -24.72 -14.63 -0.62
CA GLU A 16 -25.76 -13.98 0.19
C GLU A 16 -26.81 -13.34 -0.70
N ASP A 17 -27.89 -12.81 -0.13
CA ASP A 17 -28.88 -12.04 -0.87
C ASP A 17 -28.32 -10.70 -1.32
N LEU A 18 -28.14 -10.55 -2.62
CA LEU A 18 -27.63 -9.36 -3.30
C LEU A 18 -28.72 -8.63 -4.12
N SER A 19 -29.99 -8.88 -3.82
CA SER A 19 -31.13 -8.33 -4.57
C SER A 19 -31.21 -6.80 -4.57
N ASN A 20 -30.53 -6.13 -3.62
CA ASN A 20 -30.45 -4.67 -3.52
C ASN A 20 -29.08 -4.09 -3.90
N ASP A 21 -28.18 -4.90 -4.46
CA ASP A 21 -26.79 -4.50 -4.67
C ASP A 21 -26.37 -4.41 -6.15
N GLN A 22 -27.38 -4.40 -7.06
CA GLN A 22 -27.09 -4.17 -8.47
C GLN A 22 -26.28 -2.86 -8.66
N TYR A 23 -25.25 -2.93 -9.48
CA TYR A 23 -24.29 -1.85 -9.74
C TYR A 23 -23.39 -1.50 -8.56
N ARG A 24 -23.18 -2.41 -7.61
CA ARG A 24 -22.18 -2.27 -6.57
C ARG A 24 -20.95 -3.13 -6.84
N PHE A 25 -19.82 -2.75 -6.28
CA PHE A 25 -18.62 -3.57 -6.25
C PHE A 25 -18.84 -4.81 -5.38
N VAL A 26 -18.34 -5.94 -5.84
CA VAL A 26 -18.42 -7.24 -5.16
C VAL A 26 -17.06 -7.90 -5.06
N VAL A 27 -16.90 -8.78 -4.08
CA VAL A 27 -15.68 -9.55 -3.80
C VAL A 27 -15.97 -11.06 -3.86
N LEU A 28 -14.93 -11.87 -4.02
CA LEU A 28 -15.03 -13.33 -3.90
C LEU A 28 -14.77 -13.77 -2.46
N ASN A 29 -15.53 -14.73 -1.98
CA ASN A 29 -15.21 -15.46 -0.77
C ASN A 29 -14.28 -16.66 -1.08
N SER A 30 -13.84 -17.37 -0.05
CA SER A 30 -12.96 -18.55 -0.17
C SER A 30 -13.59 -19.74 -0.92
N SER A 31 -14.92 -19.76 -1.09
CA SER A 31 -15.65 -20.79 -1.83
C SER A 31 -15.87 -20.44 -3.31
N GLY A 32 -15.37 -19.27 -3.76
CA GLY A 32 -15.55 -18.80 -5.13
C GLY A 32 -16.94 -18.21 -5.41
N ALA A 33 -17.72 -17.87 -4.38
CA ALA A 33 -18.99 -17.18 -4.49
C ALA A 33 -18.80 -15.67 -4.25
N VAL A 34 -19.64 -14.85 -4.89
CA VAL A 34 -19.60 -13.39 -4.73
C VAL A 34 -20.43 -12.95 -3.54
N ARG A 35 -19.94 -11.92 -2.85
CA ARG A 35 -20.60 -11.27 -1.72
C ARG A 35 -20.32 -9.77 -1.70
N ARG A 36 -20.97 -9.04 -0.79
CA ARG A 36 -20.57 -7.66 -0.45
C ARG A 36 -19.14 -7.65 0.10
N PRO A 37 -18.37 -6.57 -0.14
CA PRO A 37 -17.16 -6.33 0.64
C PRO A 37 -17.51 -6.13 2.12
N ASP A 38 -16.65 -6.58 3.02
CA ASP A 38 -16.72 -6.30 4.46
C ASP A 38 -15.51 -5.47 4.94
N SER A 39 -14.68 -5.04 4.00
CA SER A 39 -13.58 -4.11 4.21
C SER A 39 -13.25 -3.36 2.91
N GLU A 40 -12.78 -2.12 3.03
CA GLU A 40 -12.29 -1.33 1.89
C GLU A 40 -10.99 -1.88 1.29
N THR A 41 -10.26 -2.69 2.03
CA THR A 41 -8.98 -3.28 1.62
C THR A 41 -9.11 -4.62 0.91
N GLU A 42 -10.32 -5.17 0.80
CA GLU A 42 -10.55 -6.42 0.07
C GLU A 42 -10.30 -6.27 -1.43
N VAL A 43 -9.91 -7.37 -2.05
CA VAL A 43 -9.73 -7.42 -3.50
C VAL A 43 -11.09 -7.45 -4.18
N CYS A 44 -11.50 -6.32 -4.74
CA CYS A 44 -12.72 -6.23 -5.54
C CYS A 44 -12.61 -7.11 -6.80
N LEU A 45 -13.64 -7.90 -7.08
CA LEU A 45 -13.75 -8.70 -8.30
C LEU A 45 -14.22 -7.84 -9.48
N GLY A 46 -15.27 -7.05 -9.29
CA GLY A 46 -15.92 -6.27 -10.33
C GLY A 46 -17.23 -5.66 -9.84
N ILE A 47 -18.11 -5.30 -10.78
CA ILE A 47 -19.40 -4.67 -10.50
C ILE A 47 -20.54 -5.63 -10.84
N LEU A 48 -21.43 -5.85 -9.86
CA LEU A 48 -22.61 -6.68 -9.99
C LEU A 48 -23.58 -6.08 -11.04
N GLN A 49 -24.01 -6.89 -12.00
CA GLN A 49 -24.87 -6.45 -13.10
C GLN A 49 -26.33 -6.83 -12.93
N ASN A 50 -26.65 -7.75 -12.05
CA ASN A 50 -28.01 -8.21 -11.74
C ASN A 50 -28.28 -8.14 -10.23
N ALA A 51 -29.42 -8.59 -9.78
CA ALA A 51 -29.88 -8.53 -8.39
C ALA A 51 -30.21 -9.97 -7.89
N PRO A 52 -29.21 -10.86 -7.71
CA PRO A 52 -29.45 -12.25 -7.37
C PRO A 52 -29.81 -12.42 -5.90
N ALA A 53 -30.72 -13.35 -5.61
CA ALA A 53 -30.90 -13.88 -4.27
C ALA A 53 -29.73 -14.81 -3.90
N SER A 54 -29.62 -15.19 -2.61
CA SER A 54 -28.58 -16.13 -2.16
C SER A 54 -28.65 -17.46 -2.91
N GLY A 55 -27.50 -17.91 -3.41
CA GLY A 55 -27.35 -19.12 -4.20
C GLY A 55 -27.65 -18.97 -5.69
N GLU A 56 -28.22 -17.85 -6.12
CA GLU A 56 -28.48 -17.60 -7.55
C GLU A 56 -27.22 -17.15 -8.29
N ALA A 57 -27.32 -17.10 -9.62
CA ALA A 57 -26.24 -16.65 -10.48
C ALA A 57 -26.09 -15.14 -10.46
N ALA A 58 -24.97 -14.67 -9.93
CA ALA A 58 -24.52 -13.29 -9.96
C ALA A 58 -23.72 -13.02 -11.24
N SER A 59 -24.15 -12.08 -12.07
CA SER A 59 -23.40 -11.61 -13.22
C SER A 59 -22.50 -10.44 -12.80
N VAL A 60 -21.19 -10.56 -12.96
CA VAL A 60 -20.21 -9.56 -12.51
C VAL A 60 -19.43 -9.06 -13.71
N ARG A 61 -19.46 -7.73 -13.96
CA ARG A 61 -18.63 -7.09 -14.97
C ARG A 61 -17.24 -6.88 -14.42
N ILE A 62 -16.25 -7.45 -15.10
CA ILE A 62 -14.83 -7.35 -14.72
C ILE A 62 -14.03 -6.53 -15.73
N MET A 63 -14.57 -6.26 -16.92
CA MET A 63 -13.92 -5.44 -17.93
C MET A 63 -14.94 -4.66 -18.76
N GLY A 64 -14.63 -3.40 -19.06
CA GLY A 64 -15.47 -2.51 -19.87
C GLY A 64 -16.02 -1.33 -19.08
N VAL A 65 -17.03 -0.66 -19.61
CA VAL A 65 -17.73 0.41 -18.92
C VAL A 65 -18.97 -0.14 -18.22
N SER A 66 -19.13 0.17 -16.94
CA SER A 66 -20.25 -0.25 -16.12
C SER A 66 -20.90 0.94 -15.43
N LYS A 67 -22.20 0.83 -15.13
CA LYS A 67 -22.80 1.65 -14.08
C LYS A 67 -22.27 1.24 -12.73
N VAL A 68 -22.15 2.21 -11.82
CA VAL A 68 -21.82 1.98 -10.41
C VAL A 68 -22.63 2.92 -9.53
N GLN A 69 -23.17 2.41 -8.43
CA GLN A 69 -23.79 3.25 -7.40
C GLN A 69 -22.70 3.94 -6.60
N VAL A 70 -22.82 5.24 -6.37
CA VAL A 70 -21.81 6.06 -5.70
C VAL A 70 -22.22 6.46 -4.29
N ASN A 71 -21.23 6.71 -3.43
CA ASN A 71 -21.46 7.19 -2.06
C ASN A 71 -21.53 8.74 -1.93
N ALA A 72 -21.21 9.46 -2.99
CA ALA A 72 -21.17 10.92 -3.02
C ALA A 72 -21.15 11.42 -4.47
N THR A 73 -21.20 12.72 -4.69
CA THR A 73 -20.91 13.34 -5.99
C THR A 73 -19.47 13.03 -6.40
N LEU A 74 -19.29 12.36 -7.54
CA LEU A 74 -18.00 12.00 -8.10
C LEU A 74 -17.82 12.56 -9.50
N GLY A 75 -16.72 13.29 -9.72
CA GLY A 75 -16.40 13.93 -11.01
C GLY A 75 -15.71 12.96 -11.99
N ILE A 76 -15.76 13.30 -13.29
CA ILE A 76 -15.04 12.58 -14.34
C ILE A 76 -13.53 12.56 -14.03
N GLY A 77 -12.88 11.43 -14.28
CA GLY A 77 -11.46 11.21 -14.01
C GLY A 77 -11.13 10.80 -12.56
N THR A 78 -12.12 10.78 -11.66
CA THR A 78 -11.93 10.31 -10.29
C THR A 78 -11.67 8.81 -10.28
N PHE A 79 -10.59 8.38 -9.65
CA PHE A 79 -10.34 6.98 -9.35
C PHE A 79 -11.18 6.54 -8.16
N VAL A 80 -11.83 5.39 -8.29
CA VAL A 80 -12.77 4.88 -7.29
C VAL A 80 -12.42 3.46 -6.83
N MET A 81 -12.84 3.18 -5.61
CA MET A 81 -12.76 1.88 -4.94
C MET A 81 -14.09 1.56 -4.27
N GLN A 82 -14.24 0.33 -3.77
CA GLN A 82 -15.39 -0.05 -2.97
C GLN A 82 -15.40 0.68 -1.62
N GLU A 83 -16.57 1.11 -1.20
CA GLU A 83 -16.83 1.59 0.15
C GLU A 83 -17.21 0.44 1.07
N TYR A 84 -16.85 0.60 2.36
CA TYR A 84 -17.41 -0.17 3.45
C TYR A 84 -17.53 0.70 4.71
N VAL A 85 -18.74 1.16 4.99
CA VAL A 85 -19.10 1.83 6.25
C VAL A 85 -20.05 0.95 7.04
N SER A 86 -20.98 0.29 6.35
CA SER A 86 -21.96 -0.65 6.91
C SER A 86 -22.38 -1.64 5.81
N ALA A 87 -23.12 -2.68 6.20
CA ALA A 87 -23.67 -3.64 5.22
C ALA A 87 -24.63 -2.98 4.20
N THR A 88 -25.27 -1.86 4.55
CA THR A 88 -26.16 -1.11 3.65
C THR A 88 -25.42 -0.34 2.58
N ASP A 89 -24.21 0.16 2.88
CA ASP A 89 -23.41 0.99 1.98
C ASP A 89 -22.29 0.19 1.30
N ALA A 90 -22.10 -1.06 1.71
CA ALA A 90 -21.05 -1.92 1.19
C ALA A 90 -21.09 -2.02 -0.35
N GLY A 91 -19.95 -1.79 -0.98
CA GLY A 91 -19.77 -1.90 -2.42
C GLY A 91 -20.17 -0.67 -3.24
N LYS A 92 -20.66 0.41 -2.65
CA LYS A 92 -20.78 1.69 -3.38
C LYS A 92 -19.39 2.17 -3.82
N ALA A 93 -19.34 2.97 -4.88
CA ALA A 93 -18.09 3.59 -5.32
C ALA A 93 -17.79 4.82 -4.49
N LYS A 94 -16.58 4.89 -3.93
CA LYS A 94 -16.03 6.09 -3.29
C LYS A 94 -14.71 6.51 -3.93
N THR A 95 -14.30 7.75 -3.70
CA THR A 95 -12.97 8.22 -4.11
C THR A 95 -11.88 7.34 -3.49
N SER A 96 -10.95 6.88 -4.30
CA SER A 96 -9.76 6.18 -3.81
C SER A 96 -8.83 7.20 -3.16
N ALA A 97 -8.78 7.21 -1.82
CA ALA A 97 -7.94 8.13 -1.07
C ALA A 97 -6.48 7.69 -1.13
N GLY A 98 -5.67 8.44 -1.87
CA GLY A 98 -4.22 8.51 -1.68
C GLY A 98 -3.35 7.41 -2.26
N ALA A 99 -3.89 6.29 -2.75
CA ALA A 99 -3.06 5.28 -3.42
C ALA A 99 -3.81 4.58 -4.56
N PRO A 100 -3.23 4.51 -5.76
CA PRO A 100 -3.78 3.72 -6.86
C PRO A 100 -3.90 2.23 -6.55
N ALA A 101 -3.29 1.76 -5.47
CA ALA A 101 -3.26 0.35 -5.07
C ALA A 101 -4.66 -0.29 -4.86
N TYR A 102 -5.66 0.50 -4.48
CA TYR A 102 -7.03 0.01 -4.27
C TYR A 102 -8.02 0.51 -5.31
N SER A 103 -7.58 1.34 -6.26
CA SER A 103 -8.45 1.83 -7.33
C SER A 103 -8.84 0.70 -8.28
N ARG A 104 -10.15 0.58 -8.57
CA ARG A 104 -10.71 -0.46 -9.43
C ARG A 104 -11.31 0.07 -10.72
N ALA A 105 -11.64 1.34 -10.72
CA ALA A 105 -12.26 1.98 -11.87
C ALA A 105 -11.97 3.48 -11.86
N VAL A 106 -12.20 4.10 -13.00
CA VAL A 106 -12.18 5.54 -13.17
C VAL A 106 -13.56 6.04 -13.64
N ILE A 107 -14.07 7.12 -13.05
CA ILE A 107 -15.32 7.73 -13.46
C ILE A 107 -15.18 8.31 -14.88
N VAL A 108 -16.04 7.88 -15.79
CA VAL A 108 -16.12 8.40 -17.17
C VAL A 108 -17.40 9.24 -17.40
N GLU A 109 -18.43 9.05 -16.57
CA GLU A 109 -19.59 9.95 -16.48
C GLU A 109 -19.88 10.24 -15.01
N ALA A 110 -19.99 11.52 -14.65
CA ALA A 110 -20.15 11.99 -13.28
C ALA A 110 -21.50 11.59 -12.67
N SER A 111 -21.55 11.50 -11.33
CA SER A 111 -22.77 11.45 -10.53
C SER A 111 -23.11 12.82 -9.94
N GLY A 112 -24.38 13.04 -9.63
CA GLY A 112 -24.87 14.29 -9.02
C GLY A 112 -24.99 14.23 -7.50
N ALA A 113 -25.22 13.07 -6.91
CA ALA A 113 -25.45 12.86 -5.48
C ALA A 113 -25.05 11.45 -5.02
N GLU A 114 -25.13 11.21 -3.72
CA GLU A 114 -25.10 9.86 -3.15
C GLU A 114 -26.24 9.02 -3.71
N ASP A 115 -26.01 7.72 -3.85
CA ASP A 115 -26.90 6.72 -4.44
C ASP A 115 -27.20 6.87 -5.94
N ASP A 116 -26.72 7.92 -6.58
CA ASP A 116 -26.79 8.05 -8.03
C ASP A 116 -25.93 6.98 -8.73
N LEU A 117 -26.23 6.77 -10.01
CA LEU A 117 -25.44 5.93 -10.89
C LEU A 117 -24.45 6.78 -11.71
N ALA A 118 -23.18 6.53 -11.55
CA ALA A 118 -22.12 6.99 -12.43
C ALA A 118 -21.76 5.92 -13.47
N SER A 119 -21.06 6.28 -14.54
CA SER A 119 -20.37 5.32 -15.41
C SER A 119 -18.89 5.26 -15.06
N VAL A 120 -18.37 4.04 -14.94
CA VAL A 120 -16.95 3.80 -14.67
C VAL A 120 -16.34 2.90 -15.73
N LEU A 121 -15.11 3.20 -16.11
CA LEU A 121 -14.26 2.29 -16.84
C LEU A 121 -13.57 1.40 -15.82
N LEU A 122 -13.88 0.10 -15.86
CA LEU A 122 -13.17 -0.91 -15.07
C LEU A 122 -11.75 -1.06 -15.62
N THR A 123 -10.80 -0.75 -14.79
CA THR A 123 -9.39 -1.01 -15.06
C THR A 123 -9.05 -2.35 -14.44
N SER A 124 -8.48 -3.29 -15.20
CA SER A 124 -7.99 -4.57 -14.67
C SER A 124 -6.69 -4.34 -13.89
N THR A 125 -6.77 -3.54 -12.87
CA THR A 125 -5.74 -3.54 -11.86
C THR A 125 -6.09 -4.62 -10.85
N PHE A 126 -5.61 -5.84 -11.03
CA PHE A 126 -5.08 -6.53 -9.85
C PHE A 126 -4.34 -5.48 -9.04
N PRO A 127 -4.42 -5.48 -7.68
CA PRO A 127 -3.65 -4.51 -6.92
C PRO A 127 -2.31 -4.50 -7.61
N ALA A 128 -1.93 -3.36 -8.18
CA ALA A 128 -0.59 -3.24 -8.68
C ALA A 128 0.20 -3.76 -7.51
N ILE A 129 0.79 -4.94 -7.66
CA ILE A 129 1.88 -5.35 -6.79
C ILE A 129 2.65 -4.09 -6.80
N ASN A 130 2.62 -3.37 -5.70
CA ASN A 130 3.14 -2.04 -5.59
C ASN A 130 4.40 -2.05 -6.42
N ASP A 131 4.17 -1.77 -7.71
CA ASP A 131 5.24 -1.79 -8.71
C ASP A 131 6.02 -0.62 -8.23
N ALA A 132 7.04 -0.97 -7.55
CA ALA A 132 7.75 -0.10 -6.72
C ALA A 132 7.70 1.26 -7.37
N VAL A 133 6.87 2.15 -6.84
CA VAL A 133 7.23 3.55 -6.93
C VAL A 133 8.73 3.49 -6.74
N ALA A 134 9.46 3.74 -7.82
CA ALA A 134 10.91 3.65 -7.83
C ALA A 134 11.31 4.20 -6.48
N SER A 135 11.93 3.38 -5.63
CA SER A 135 12.12 3.69 -4.22
C SER A 135 12.76 5.07 -4.19
N VAL A 136 11.91 6.09 -4.04
CA VAL A 136 12.41 7.46 -4.05
C VAL A 136 13.20 7.54 -2.76
N ALA A 137 14.52 7.52 -2.90
CA ALA A 137 15.40 7.62 -1.75
C ALA A 137 15.05 8.91 -1.02
N VAL A 138 14.52 8.80 0.17
CA VAL A 138 14.29 9.96 1.04
C VAL A 138 15.63 10.32 1.64
N VAL A 139 16.12 11.51 1.31
CA VAL A 139 17.38 12.01 1.86
C VAL A 139 17.12 12.57 3.26
N THR A 140 17.74 11.96 4.27
CA THR A 140 17.79 12.53 5.62
C THR A 140 19.13 13.23 5.83
N THR A 141 19.11 14.48 6.24
CA THR A 141 20.32 15.23 6.61
C THR A 141 20.34 15.45 8.12
N ASP A 142 21.47 15.14 8.76
CA ASP A 142 21.66 15.32 10.19
C ASP A 142 23.09 15.80 10.48
N ALA A 143 23.21 16.90 11.25
CA ALA A 143 24.46 17.51 11.68
C ALA A 143 24.52 17.64 13.21
N THR A 144 23.94 16.68 13.93
CA THR A 144 23.92 16.70 15.40
C THR A 144 25.26 16.28 15.99
N ALA A 145 25.76 17.05 16.96
CA ALA A 145 27.06 16.80 17.62
C ALA A 145 27.06 15.56 18.54
N ASP A 146 25.92 14.92 18.78
CA ASP A 146 25.78 13.74 19.64
C ASP A 146 25.67 12.46 18.82
N ALA A 147 25.94 11.30 19.46
CA ALA A 147 25.57 10.01 18.92
C ALA A 147 24.05 9.92 18.80
N ARG A 148 23.56 9.33 17.71
CA ARG A 148 22.12 9.24 17.47
C ARG A 148 21.65 7.80 17.30
N THR A 149 20.35 7.60 17.47
CA THR A 149 19.66 6.39 17.03
C THR A 149 18.86 6.72 15.77
N TYR A 150 19.12 6.03 14.68
CA TYR A 150 18.35 6.17 13.46
C TYR A 150 16.93 5.62 13.64
N THR A 151 15.98 6.19 12.94
CA THR A 151 14.62 5.65 12.84
C THR A 151 14.53 4.63 11.70
N ALA A 152 13.55 3.74 11.76
CA ALA A 152 13.28 2.79 10.67
C ALA A 152 12.98 3.52 9.34
N ALA A 153 12.23 4.63 9.40
CA ALA A 153 11.87 5.42 8.22
C ALA A 153 13.12 6.03 7.53
N GLU A 154 14.13 6.45 8.29
CA GLU A 154 15.37 7.00 7.73
C GLU A 154 16.19 5.93 7.00
N LEU A 155 16.30 4.71 7.57
CA LEU A 155 17.00 3.63 6.90
C LEU A 155 16.24 3.16 5.65
N ILE A 156 14.93 2.94 5.77
CA ILE A 156 14.07 2.52 4.64
C ILE A 156 14.05 3.62 3.55
N GLY A 157 14.18 4.90 3.93
CA GLY A 157 14.32 6.02 3.01
C GLY A 157 15.55 5.96 2.11
N GLY A 158 16.59 5.24 2.50
CA GLY A 158 17.71 4.82 1.66
C GLY A 158 18.94 5.71 1.67
N LEU A 159 18.88 7.00 1.97
CA LEU A 159 20.06 7.88 1.98
C LEU A 159 20.11 8.80 3.22
N ILE A 160 21.18 8.67 3.98
CA ILE A 160 21.44 9.49 5.15
C ILE A 160 22.74 10.27 4.94
N LEU A 161 22.65 11.60 4.98
CA LEU A 161 23.78 12.52 5.01
C LEU A 161 24.02 12.88 6.47
N ARG A 162 25.12 12.41 7.04
CA ARG A 162 25.43 12.55 8.46
C ARG A 162 26.73 13.32 8.66
N ASP A 163 26.66 14.43 9.38
CA ASP A 163 27.79 15.15 9.91
C ASP A 163 27.87 14.91 11.43
N PRO A 164 28.91 14.27 11.97
CA PRO A 164 29.05 14.04 13.39
C PRO A 164 29.40 15.27 14.20
N ALA A 165 29.64 16.43 13.55
CA ALA A 165 29.79 17.76 14.13
C ALA A 165 30.75 17.83 15.34
N GLY A 166 32.07 17.78 15.08
CA GLY A 166 33.12 18.01 16.05
C GLY A 166 33.64 16.81 16.81
N GLY A 167 33.43 15.59 16.27
CA GLY A 167 34.05 14.36 16.82
C GLY A 167 33.49 13.07 16.25
N ALA A 168 34.25 11.99 16.41
CA ALA A 168 33.77 10.67 16.01
C ALA A 168 32.54 10.25 16.84
N ARG A 169 31.57 9.60 16.19
CA ARG A 169 30.31 9.17 16.82
C ARG A 169 30.05 7.68 16.57
N SER A 170 29.37 7.08 17.56
CA SER A 170 28.81 5.74 17.43
C SER A 170 27.28 5.86 17.33
N ASP A 171 26.77 5.79 16.10
CA ASP A 171 25.34 5.91 15.84
C ASP A 171 24.69 4.51 15.88
N VAL A 172 23.46 4.45 16.36
CA VAL A 172 22.74 3.17 16.60
C VAL A 172 21.67 2.94 15.53
N THR A 173 21.55 1.73 15.01
CA THR A 173 20.41 1.37 14.14
C THR A 173 19.10 1.37 14.93
N PRO A 174 17.94 1.53 14.30
CA PRO A 174 16.66 1.24 14.96
C PRO A 174 16.60 -0.23 15.39
N THR A 175 15.63 -0.60 16.21
CA THR A 175 15.39 -2.00 16.55
C THR A 175 14.90 -2.78 15.34
N ALA A 176 15.19 -4.08 15.27
CA ALA A 176 14.67 -4.97 14.22
C ALA A 176 13.14 -4.93 14.15
N ALA A 177 12.45 -4.90 15.29
CA ALA A 177 11.00 -4.77 15.37
C ALA A 177 10.48 -3.49 14.71
N ALA A 178 11.15 -2.35 14.91
CA ALA A 178 10.76 -1.08 14.30
C ALA A 178 10.95 -1.11 12.77
N ILE A 179 12.03 -1.74 12.27
CA ILE A 179 12.27 -1.90 10.84
C ILE A 179 11.19 -2.79 10.21
N VAL A 180 10.89 -3.95 10.79
CA VAL A 180 9.86 -4.87 10.31
C VAL A 180 8.49 -4.19 10.28
N ALA A 181 8.14 -3.43 11.33
CA ALA A 181 6.88 -2.68 11.37
C ALA A 181 6.81 -1.56 10.33
N GLY A 182 7.95 -1.01 9.91
CA GLY A 182 8.03 0.04 8.88
C GLY A 182 7.90 -0.48 7.44
N ILE A 183 7.95 -1.80 7.22
CA ILE A 183 7.87 -2.42 5.89
C ILE A 183 6.57 -3.20 5.80
N ALA A 184 5.60 -2.68 5.02
CA ALA A 184 4.32 -3.34 4.83
C ALA A 184 4.51 -4.72 4.19
N GLY A 185 3.98 -5.77 4.84
CA GLY A 185 4.08 -7.14 4.34
C GLY A 185 5.49 -7.76 4.45
N ALA A 186 6.34 -7.28 5.37
CA ALA A 186 7.65 -7.86 5.60
C ALA A 186 7.56 -9.36 5.91
N ILE A 187 8.39 -10.15 5.24
CA ILE A 187 8.55 -11.60 5.44
C ILE A 187 10.03 -11.93 5.65
N VAL A 188 10.32 -13.13 6.10
CA VAL A 188 11.70 -13.64 6.13
C VAL A 188 12.31 -13.55 4.72
N SER A 189 13.55 -13.10 4.63
CA SER A 189 14.29 -12.77 3.41
C SER A 189 13.88 -11.46 2.73
N SER A 190 12.90 -10.69 3.24
CA SER A 190 12.73 -9.29 2.81
C SER A 190 14.03 -8.53 3.02
N SER A 191 14.44 -7.74 2.04
CA SER A 191 15.69 -7.00 2.10
C SER A 191 15.54 -5.60 1.50
N PHE A 192 16.35 -4.67 1.98
CA PHE A 192 16.48 -3.33 1.42
C PHE A 192 17.91 -2.81 1.61
N GLU A 193 18.25 -1.80 0.84
CA GLU A 193 19.56 -1.18 0.91
C GLU A 193 19.43 0.27 1.38
N PHE A 194 20.44 0.71 2.15
CA PHE A 194 20.57 2.11 2.52
C PHE A 194 22.04 2.54 2.50
N THR A 195 22.25 3.83 2.35
CA THR A 195 23.59 4.42 2.31
C THR A 195 23.69 5.48 3.40
N ILE A 196 24.76 5.42 4.16
CA ILE A 196 25.17 6.51 5.05
C ILE A 196 26.39 7.18 4.42
N ARG A 197 26.30 8.50 4.19
CA ARG A 197 27.42 9.36 3.79
C ARG A 197 27.85 10.19 4.97
N ASN A 198 29.11 10.08 5.35
CA ASN A 198 29.75 10.96 6.31
C ASN A 198 30.12 12.27 5.61
N THR A 199 29.49 13.37 6.03
CA THR A 199 29.71 14.72 5.47
C THR A 199 30.54 15.62 6.37
N ALA A 200 31.25 15.04 7.36
CA ALA A 200 32.10 15.76 8.28
C ALA A 200 33.11 16.68 7.57
N ASP A 201 33.34 17.85 8.12
CA ASP A 201 34.32 18.83 7.64
C ASP A 201 35.74 18.60 8.19
N ALA A 202 35.89 17.72 9.20
CA ALA A 202 37.15 17.33 9.82
C ALA A 202 37.32 15.80 9.81
N ALA A 203 38.48 15.31 10.30
CA ALA A 203 38.82 13.89 10.35
C ALA A 203 37.97 13.11 11.40
N GLU A 204 36.68 13.10 11.21
CA GLU A 204 35.66 12.47 12.08
C GLU A 204 35.09 11.21 11.46
N THR A 205 34.85 10.23 12.28
CA THR A 205 34.31 8.93 11.83
C THR A 205 32.91 8.70 12.41
N ILE A 206 32.08 8.01 11.65
CA ILE A 206 30.80 7.46 12.11
C ILE A 206 30.97 5.94 12.22
N THR A 207 30.66 5.37 13.38
CA THR A 207 30.61 3.91 13.55
C THR A 207 29.17 3.50 13.79
N LEU A 208 28.62 2.65 12.92
CA LEU A 208 27.29 2.11 13.10
C LEU A 208 27.30 1.00 14.13
N THR A 209 26.41 1.06 15.11
CA THR A 209 26.23 0.05 16.17
C THR A 209 24.83 -0.55 16.09
N ALA A 210 24.67 -1.77 16.60
CA ALA A 210 23.42 -2.52 16.50
C ALA A 210 22.37 -2.05 17.51
N GLY A 211 21.19 -1.76 17.04
CA GLY A 211 19.98 -1.71 17.87
C GLY A 211 19.51 -3.12 18.26
N ALA A 212 18.53 -3.18 19.16
CA ALA A 212 18.03 -4.47 19.64
C ALA A 212 17.49 -5.36 18.50
N GLY A 213 17.92 -6.63 18.47
CA GLY A 213 17.55 -7.59 17.44
C GLY A 213 18.31 -7.45 16.11
N ILE A 214 19.27 -6.54 16.00
CA ILE A 214 20.09 -6.36 14.79
C ILE A 214 21.45 -7.06 14.98
N THR A 215 21.86 -7.80 13.97
CA THR A 215 23.21 -8.35 13.87
C THR A 215 23.97 -7.64 12.76
N LEU A 216 25.07 -6.99 13.09
CA LEU A 216 25.93 -6.32 12.12
C LEU A 216 27.07 -7.25 11.66
N SER A 217 27.36 -7.24 10.36
CA SER A 217 28.46 -8.01 9.78
C SER A 217 29.32 -7.11 8.89
N GLY A 218 30.62 -7.22 9.02
CA GLY A 218 31.60 -6.42 8.28
C GLY A 218 32.06 -5.17 9.03
N THR A 219 32.75 -4.27 8.32
CA THR A 219 33.28 -3.03 8.91
C THR A 219 32.18 -1.97 8.98
N MET A 220 31.90 -1.43 10.16
CA MET A 220 30.82 -0.46 10.42
C MET A 220 31.28 0.98 10.45
N THR A 221 32.57 1.27 10.35
CA THR A 221 33.14 2.62 10.39
C THR A 221 33.09 3.28 9.00
N ILE A 222 32.68 4.54 8.97
CA ILE A 222 32.59 5.41 7.78
C ILE A 222 33.50 6.61 8.05
N ALA A 223 34.60 6.71 7.32
CA ALA A 223 35.53 7.82 7.46
C ALA A 223 34.96 9.12 6.86
N GLN A 224 35.55 10.26 7.19
CA GLN A 224 35.24 11.57 6.64
C GLN A 224 35.11 11.51 5.11
N ASN A 225 34.08 12.19 4.57
CA ASN A 225 33.79 12.31 3.15
C ASN A 225 33.56 10.98 2.40
N ASN A 226 33.43 9.86 3.12
CA ASN A 226 33.12 8.56 2.55
C ASN A 226 31.64 8.19 2.68
N SER A 227 31.22 7.28 1.83
CA SER A 227 29.89 6.66 1.90
C SER A 227 30.02 5.17 2.12
N LYS A 228 29.08 4.59 2.84
CA LYS A 228 28.96 3.14 2.96
C LYS A 228 27.53 2.71 2.69
N ARG A 229 27.39 1.73 1.82
CA ARG A 229 26.12 1.08 1.51
C ARG A 229 25.98 -0.19 2.37
N PHE A 230 24.79 -0.37 2.90
CA PHE A 230 24.41 -1.49 3.73
C PHE A 230 23.27 -2.25 3.09
N LEU A 231 23.28 -3.57 3.18
CA LEU A 231 22.17 -4.44 2.86
C LEU A 231 21.57 -4.94 4.19
N ALA A 232 20.31 -4.63 4.41
CA ALA A 232 19.52 -5.17 5.51
C ALA A 232 18.71 -6.39 5.02
N VAL A 233 18.75 -7.49 5.74
CA VAL A 233 18.01 -8.72 5.42
C VAL A 233 17.23 -9.14 6.66
N CYS A 234 15.93 -9.37 6.49
CA CYS A 234 15.06 -9.87 7.55
C CYS A 234 15.27 -11.38 7.72
N THR A 235 15.68 -11.80 8.90
CA THR A 235 15.87 -13.23 9.24
C THR A 235 14.73 -13.79 10.08
N ASN A 236 13.93 -12.91 10.74
CA ASN A 236 12.79 -13.30 11.55
C ASN A 236 11.76 -12.16 11.63
N VAL A 237 10.47 -12.47 11.49
CA VAL A 237 9.34 -11.53 11.60
C VAL A 237 8.43 -11.81 12.81
N GLY A 238 8.72 -12.81 13.65
CA GLY A 238 7.92 -13.16 14.81
C GLY A 238 7.90 -12.05 15.86
N ALA A 239 6.74 -11.79 16.47
CA ALA A 239 6.60 -10.77 17.51
C ALA A 239 7.58 -11.01 18.67
N GLY A 240 8.43 -10.02 18.96
CA GLY A 240 9.44 -10.09 20.02
C GLY A 240 10.75 -10.85 19.64
N THR A 241 10.86 -11.37 18.41
CA THR A 241 12.01 -12.15 17.94
C THR A 241 12.55 -11.69 16.59
N GLN A 242 12.19 -10.48 16.15
CA GLN A 242 12.65 -9.90 14.87
C GLN A 242 14.19 -9.76 14.89
N ALA A 243 14.82 -10.12 13.76
CA ALA A 243 16.26 -10.00 13.54
C ALA A 243 16.57 -9.74 12.05
#